data_5f34af6041cde831880c81d51332b2ac
#
_entry.id   5f34af6041cde831880c81d51332b2ac
#
_cell.length_a   1.000
_cell.length_b   1.000
_cell.length_c   1.000
_cell.angle_alpha   90.00
_cell.angle_beta   90.00
_cell.angle_gamma   90.00
#
_symmetry.space_group_name_H-M   'P 1'
#
loop_
_entity.id
_entity.type
_entity.pdbx_description
1 polymer ?
#
loop_
_entity_poly.entity_id
_entity_poly.type
_entity_poly.pdbx_seq_one_letter_code
_entity_poly.pdbx_strand_id
1 'polypeptide(L)'
;MKKKGILSTCIILAIAIVCAAIAGNSFYQKRHFVEDIVTEGTNVTEVFKLSRYNKNLKGTIGDTKVYVIQGEEEGGSILILGGTHGNEPAGHMAAIVMLEQISVSKGTVYIIPSINASGLTHNDPLEGSPQYLHFTTPSGEERVFHYGSRATNPIDQWPDPDIYTHTSGQSLSGSETRNLNRCYPGIKYGTLSEQVAYAVTKMINTEKIDMEIDLHESSPEYAVNNAIVAHERAMNIAVGAKVELEDREIGMRLEPSPVNLHGLTHRELGDFTETNALLLEVGNPSQGRFRGYTDEKLVITGEDPCYVKGYELGLLYVDYSSGNFPLSLRVARHITTIDELISSYNGGLDDDARQILIDNVPDYDEMVEKDDLGLYLK
;
A
#
# COMPACT_ATOMS: atom_id res chain seq x y z
N MET A 1 -23.46 -40.88 -37.46
CA MET A 1 -23.78 -39.87 -36.44
C MET A 1 -23.13 -40.08 -35.08
N LYS A 2 -23.15 -41.31 -34.50
CA LYS A 2 -22.56 -41.54 -33.14
C LYS A 2 -21.04 -41.23 -32.99
N LYS A 3 -20.20 -41.50 -34.02
CA LYS A 3 -18.74 -41.23 -33.94
C LYS A 3 -18.41 -39.72 -33.91
N LYS A 4 -19.17 -38.85 -34.62
CA LYS A 4 -18.96 -37.39 -34.59
C LYS A 4 -19.35 -36.81 -33.24
N GLY A 5 -20.39 -37.34 -32.58
CA GLY A 5 -20.77 -36.89 -31.24
C GLY A 5 -19.71 -37.24 -30.17
N ILE A 6 -19.15 -38.45 -30.24
CA ILE A 6 -18.09 -38.88 -29.32
C ILE A 6 -16.84 -38.00 -29.50
N LEU A 7 -16.42 -37.70 -30.73
CA LEU A 7 -15.27 -36.86 -30.99
C LEU A 7 -15.45 -35.45 -30.43
N SER A 8 -16.60 -34.81 -30.67
CA SER A 8 -16.87 -33.48 -30.11
C SER A 8 -16.92 -33.48 -28.57
N THR A 9 -17.48 -34.51 -27.95
CA THR A 9 -17.47 -34.65 -26.48
C THR A 9 -16.05 -34.78 -25.94
N CYS A 10 -15.18 -35.58 -26.59
CA CYS A 10 -13.79 -35.73 -26.20
C CYS A 10 -13.01 -34.40 -26.35
N ILE A 11 -13.29 -33.64 -27.40
CA ILE A 11 -12.67 -32.32 -27.61
C ILE A 11 -13.09 -31.33 -26.51
N ILE A 12 -14.39 -31.28 -26.21
CA ILE A 12 -14.91 -30.38 -25.15
C ILE A 12 -14.30 -30.76 -23.78
N LEU A 13 -14.23 -32.05 -23.49
CA LEU A 13 -13.64 -32.56 -22.25
C LEU A 13 -12.15 -32.21 -22.18
N ALA A 14 -11.40 -32.37 -23.27
CA ALA A 14 -9.98 -31.99 -23.31
C ALA A 14 -9.80 -30.48 -23.07
N ILE A 15 -10.61 -29.64 -23.71
CA ILE A 15 -10.59 -28.20 -23.49
C ILE A 15 -10.89 -27.87 -22.02
N ALA A 16 -11.92 -28.48 -21.44
CA ALA A 16 -12.28 -28.26 -20.04
C ALA A 16 -11.14 -28.64 -19.07
N ILE A 17 -10.47 -29.78 -19.34
CA ILE A 17 -9.31 -30.23 -18.54
C ILE A 17 -8.15 -29.23 -18.67
N VAL A 18 -7.85 -28.77 -19.89
CA VAL A 18 -6.78 -27.77 -20.11
C VAL A 18 -7.11 -26.45 -19.40
N CYS A 19 -8.34 -25.95 -19.55
CA CYS A 19 -8.77 -24.73 -18.84
C CYS A 19 -8.67 -24.89 -17.31
N ALA A 20 -9.12 -26.02 -16.77
CA ALA A 20 -9.03 -26.30 -15.34
C ALA A 20 -7.58 -26.41 -14.85
N ALA A 21 -6.68 -27.01 -15.65
CA ALA A 21 -5.26 -27.10 -15.32
C ALA A 21 -4.57 -25.72 -15.32
N ILE A 22 -4.85 -24.88 -16.34
CA ILE A 22 -4.31 -23.51 -16.42
C ILE A 22 -4.81 -22.68 -15.23
N ALA A 23 -6.12 -22.66 -15.00
CA ALA A 23 -6.72 -21.93 -13.89
C ALA A 23 -6.18 -22.43 -12.53
N GLY A 24 -6.14 -23.76 -12.33
CA GLY A 24 -5.61 -24.35 -11.11
C GLY A 24 -4.15 -23.99 -10.85
N ASN A 25 -3.31 -23.98 -11.90
CA ASN A 25 -1.92 -23.55 -11.77
C ASN A 25 -1.82 -22.05 -11.44
N SER A 26 -2.63 -21.21 -12.09
CA SER A 26 -2.66 -19.77 -11.80
C SER A 26 -3.04 -19.49 -10.34
N PHE A 27 -4.10 -20.13 -9.84
CA PHE A 27 -4.49 -20.04 -8.43
C PHE A 27 -3.39 -20.57 -7.49
N TYR A 28 -2.74 -21.67 -7.86
CA TYR A 28 -1.65 -22.23 -7.06
C TYR A 28 -0.49 -21.25 -6.96
N GLN A 29 -0.04 -20.66 -8.07
CA GLN A 29 1.06 -19.69 -8.08
C GLN A 29 0.70 -18.46 -7.23
N LYS A 30 -0.49 -17.89 -7.45
CA LYS A 30 -0.93 -16.71 -6.68
C LYS A 30 -1.07 -17.01 -5.19
N ARG A 31 -1.54 -18.21 -4.82
CA ARG A 31 -1.70 -18.64 -3.42
C ARG A 31 -0.36 -18.86 -2.72
N HIS A 32 0.64 -19.35 -3.43
CA HIS A 32 1.99 -19.53 -2.92
C HIS A 32 2.79 -18.25 -3.18
N PHE A 33 2.27 -17.16 -2.63
CA PHE A 33 2.90 -15.86 -2.68
C PHE A 33 4.35 -15.98 -2.21
N VAL A 34 5.27 -15.75 -3.13
CA VAL A 34 6.62 -15.37 -2.80
C VAL A 34 6.56 -13.86 -2.72
N GLU A 35 6.93 -13.28 -1.59
CA GLU A 35 7.04 -11.84 -1.44
C GLU A 35 7.72 -11.26 -2.67
N ASP A 36 7.09 -10.26 -3.28
CA ASP A 36 7.62 -9.63 -4.49
C ASP A 36 9.10 -9.37 -4.28
N ILE A 37 9.93 -9.84 -5.20
CA ILE A 37 11.38 -9.75 -5.03
C ILE A 37 11.73 -8.29 -4.91
N VAL A 38 11.86 -7.85 -3.68
CA VAL A 38 12.45 -6.56 -3.37
C VAL A 38 13.94 -6.79 -3.52
N THR A 39 14.53 -6.18 -4.52
CA THR A 39 15.99 -6.14 -4.62
C THR A 39 16.46 -5.30 -3.44
N GLU A 40 16.98 -5.95 -2.40
CA GLU A 40 17.51 -5.24 -1.25
C GLU A 40 18.47 -4.17 -1.73
N GLY A 41 18.16 -2.90 -1.46
CA GLY A 41 19.09 -1.81 -1.73
C GLY A 41 20.40 -2.07 -0.99
N THR A 42 21.51 -1.58 -1.53
CA THR A 42 22.83 -1.69 -0.89
C THR A 42 22.86 -1.07 0.51
N ASN A 43 21.82 -0.30 0.86
CA ASN A 43 21.71 0.47 2.11
C ASN A 43 20.85 -0.22 3.19
N VAL A 44 20.25 -1.38 2.89
CA VAL A 44 19.52 -2.15 3.91
C VAL A 44 20.49 -2.71 4.94
N THR A 45 20.32 -2.32 6.20
CA THR A 45 21.22 -2.69 7.30
C THR A 45 20.74 -3.91 8.08
N GLU A 46 19.42 -4.13 8.14
CA GLU A 46 18.80 -5.29 8.80
C GLU A 46 17.49 -5.66 8.08
N VAL A 47 17.19 -6.96 8.07
CA VAL A 47 15.88 -7.48 7.68
C VAL A 47 15.40 -8.44 8.75
N PHE A 48 14.19 -8.25 9.25
CA PHE A 48 13.55 -9.14 10.18
C PHE A 48 12.06 -9.33 9.88
N LYS A 49 11.38 -10.18 10.64
CA LYS A 49 9.96 -10.46 10.44
C LYS A 49 9.10 -9.93 11.58
N LEU A 50 7.84 -9.62 11.31
CA LEU A 50 6.86 -9.14 12.29
C LEU A 50 6.67 -10.09 13.47
N SER A 51 6.98 -11.39 13.32
CA SER A 51 6.98 -12.36 14.41
C SER A 51 7.97 -12.01 15.54
N ARG A 52 8.91 -11.06 15.33
CA ARG A 52 9.74 -10.46 16.40
C ARG A 52 8.84 -9.83 17.48
N TYR A 53 7.72 -9.21 17.10
CA TYR A 53 6.81 -8.51 18.01
C TYR A 53 5.54 -9.30 18.35
N ASN A 54 5.13 -10.23 17.50
CA ASN A 54 4.05 -11.18 17.78
C ASN A 54 4.41 -12.60 17.29
N LYS A 55 4.90 -13.44 18.19
CA LYS A 55 5.34 -14.81 17.87
C LYS A 55 4.26 -15.68 17.21
N ASN A 56 2.98 -15.33 17.37
CA ASN A 56 1.88 -16.07 16.77
C ASN A 56 1.85 -15.95 15.25
N LEU A 57 2.47 -14.91 14.69
CA LEU A 57 2.59 -14.73 13.23
C LEU A 57 3.59 -15.69 12.60
N LYS A 58 4.51 -16.27 13.38
CA LYS A 58 5.59 -17.11 12.84
C LYS A 58 5.05 -18.27 12.01
N GLY A 59 5.44 -18.30 10.73
CA GLY A 59 5.03 -19.33 9.78
C GLY A 59 3.66 -19.09 9.15
N THR A 60 2.99 -17.98 9.45
CA THR A 60 1.79 -17.52 8.73
C THR A 60 2.20 -16.57 7.61
N ILE A 61 1.30 -16.30 6.67
CA ILE A 61 1.52 -15.31 5.62
C ILE A 61 1.58 -13.86 6.15
N GLY A 62 1.05 -13.60 7.35
CA GLY A 62 1.16 -12.30 8.03
C GLY A 62 2.53 -12.04 8.67
N ASP A 63 3.46 -13.01 8.64
CA ASP A 63 4.83 -12.84 9.13
C ASP A 63 5.71 -12.19 8.07
N THR A 64 5.38 -10.97 7.68
CA THR A 64 6.04 -10.21 6.62
C THR A 64 7.39 -9.65 7.06
N LYS A 65 8.24 -9.30 6.08
CA LYS A 65 9.54 -8.70 6.34
C LYS A 65 9.41 -7.23 6.69
N VAL A 66 10.26 -6.81 7.59
CA VAL A 66 10.55 -5.41 7.91
C VAL A 66 11.99 -5.14 7.47
N TYR A 67 12.15 -4.19 6.58
CA TYR A 67 13.45 -3.74 6.11
C TYR A 67 13.87 -2.51 6.90
N VAL A 68 15.14 -2.46 7.28
CA VAL A 68 15.71 -1.35 8.07
C VAL A 68 16.84 -0.72 7.27
N ILE A 69 16.80 0.59 7.14
CA ILE A 69 17.89 1.41 6.62
C ILE A 69 18.29 2.33 7.76
N GLN A 70 19.45 2.06 8.36
CA GLN A 70 19.97 2.83 9.49
C GLN A 70 21.12 3.70 9.03
N GLY A 71 21.06 4.98 9.35
CA GLY A 71 22.13 5.94 9.09
C GLY A 71 23.35 5.72 10.00
N GLU A 72 24.47 6.33 9.60
CA GLU A 72 25.71 6.31 10.41
C GLU A 72 25.56 7.14 11.70
N GLU A 73 24.71 8.16 11.67
CA GLU A 73 24.40 9.01 12.83
C GLU A 73 23.08 8.58 13.49
N GLU A 74 23.07 8.57 14.82
CA GLU A 74 21.82 8.38 15.58
C GLU A 74 20.87 9.55 15.33
N GLY A 75 19.55 9.25 15.25
CA GLY A 75 18.52 10.24 14.98
C GLY A 75 17.13 9.74 15.35
N GLY A 76 16.12 10.32 14.73
CA GLY A 76 14.75 9.86 14.79
C GLY A 76 14.49 8.62 13.97
N SER A 77 13.24 8.18 13.95
CA SER A 77 12.84 7.00 13.20
C SER A 77 11.47 7.15 12.56
N ILE A 78 11.33 6.57 11.37
CA ILE A 78 10.07 6.52 10.62
C ILE A 78 9.75 5.09 10.20
N LEU A 79 8.45 4.75 10.24
CA LEU A 79 7.90 3.52 9.69
C LEU A 79 7.02 3.86 8.47
N ILE A 80 7.30 3.21 7.34
CA ILE A 80 6.53 3.32 6.11
C ILE A 80 5.83 1.99 5.86
N LEU A 81 4.49 2.01 5.80
CA LEU A 81 3.66 0.85 5.52
C LEU A 81 3.13 0.92 4.08
N GLY A 82 3.47 -0.08 3.26
CA GLY A 82 2.90 -0.30 1.94
C GLY A 82 2.05 -1.58 1.91
N GLY A 83 1.11 -1.65 0.97
CA GLY A 83 0.34 -2.87 0.72
C GLY A 83 -0.63 -3.25 1.82
N THR A 84 -1.14 -2.31 2.60
CA THR A 84 -2.28 -2.50 3.53
C THR A 84 -3.49 -3.02 2.77
N HIS A 85 -3.73 -2.47 1.58
CA HIS A 85 -4.69 -2.97 0.62
C HIS A 85 -3.98 -3.37 -0.67
N GLY A 86 -4.10 -4.63 -1.08
CA GLY A 86 -3.41 -5.17 -2.26
C GLY A 86 -3.91 -4.62 -3.61
N ASN A 87 -5.08 -3.99 -3.65
CA ASN A 87 -5.64 -3.30 -4.81
C ASN A 87 -5.32 -1.79 -4.84
N GLU A 88 -4.37 -1.36 -4.01
CA GLU A 88 -3.85 0.01 -3.93
C GLU A 88 -2.33 -0.01 -4.28
N PRO A 89 -1.99 -0.22 -5.57
CA PRO A 89 -0.62 -0.54 -5.95
C PRO A 89 0.38 0.60 -5.75
N ALA A 90 -0.06 1.88 -5.74
CA ALA A 90 0.88 2.98 -5.59
C ALA A 90 1.55 2.99 -4.21
N GLY A 91 0.83 2.64 -3.13
CA GLY A 91 1.42 2.55 -1.80
C GLY A 91 2.45 1.43 -1.69
N HIS A 92 2.13 0.24 -2.26
CA HIS A 92 3.06 -0.88 -2.34
C HIS A 92 4.31 -0.54 -3.15
N MET A 93 4.14 0.02 -4.35
CA MET A 93 5.24 0.37 -5.24
C MET A 93 6.09 1.54 -4.71
N ALA A 94 5.49 2.54 -4.04
CA ALA A 94 6.23 3.62 -3.40
C ALA A 94 7.17 3.09 -2.31
N ALA A 95 6.67 2.18 -1.46
CA ALA A 95 7.50 1.53 -0.44
C ALA A 95 8.67 0.73 -1.04
N ILE A 96 8.43 0.02 -2.17
CA ILE A 96 9.49 -0.73 -2.88
C ILE A 96 10.51 0.22 -3.50
N VAL A 97 10.06 1.24 -4.24
CA VAL A 97 10.96 2.21 -4.87
C VAL A 97 11.83 2.90 -3.82
N MET A 98 11.25 3.35 -2.71
CA MET A 98 12.02 3.93 -1.62
C MET A 98 13.05 2.96 -1.08
N LEU A 99 12.66 1.71 -0.79
CA LEU A 99 13.57 0.69 -0.27
C LEU A 99 14.78 0.43 -1.19
N GLU A 100 14.56 0.49 -2.50
CA GLU A 100 15.62 0.23 -3.49
C GLU A 100 16.47 1.46 -3.80
N GLN A 101 15.97 2.68 -3.60
CA GLN A 101 16.64 3.92 -4.03
C GLN A 101 17.28 4.69 -2.89
N ILE A 102 16.58 4.89 -1.76
CA ILE A 102 17.05 5.81 -0.72
C ILE A 102 18.26 5.30 0.04
N SER A 103 19.01 6.23 0.60
CA SER A 103 19.96 6.00 1.69
C SER A 103 19.61 6.88 2.88
N VAL A 104 20.10 6.52 4.04
CA VAL A 104 19.86 7.26 5.29
C VAL A 104 21.22 7.65 5.85
N SER A 105 21.45 8.93 6.07
CA SER A 105 22.67 9.43 6.69
C SER A 105 22.49 9.60 8.19
N LYS A 106 21.26 9.93 8.66
CA LYS A 106 20.95 10.08 10.08
C LYS A 106 19.57 9.52 10.41
N GLY A 107 19.48 8.81 11.53
CA GLY A 107 18.25 8.18 11.98
C GLY A 107 18.00 6.80 11.38
N THR A 108 16.75 6.34 11.41
CA THR A 108 16.36 4.99 10.97
C THR A 108 15.05 5.03 10.20
N VAL A 109 15.05 4.41 9.02
CA VAL A 109 13.85 4.20 8.20
C VAL A 109 13.50 2.71 8.23
N TYR A 110 12.29 2.40 8.69
CA TYR A 110 11.69 1.06 8.64
C TYR A 110 10.69 1.04 7.48
N ILE A 111 10.76 0.03 6.62
CA ILE A 111 9.85 -0.13 5.47
C ILE A 111 9.25 -1.53 5.50
N ILE A 112 7.92 -1.61 5.39
CA ILE A 112 7.17 -2.85 5.21
C ILE A 112 6.39 -2.74 3.89
N PRO A 113 6.91 -3.23 2.75
CA PRO A 113 6.24 -3.02 1.46
C PRO A 113 4.92 -3.75 1.33
N SER A 114 4.77 -4.90 2.01
CA SER A 114 3.62 -5.81 1.89
C SER A 114 3.06 -6.16 3.26
N ILE A 115 2.55 -5.15 4.00
CA ILE A 115 2.07 -5.37 5.37
C ILE A 115 0.91 -6.37 5.43
N ASN A 116 0.04 -6.40 4.41
CA ASN A 116 -1.01 -7.40 4.24
C ASN A 116 -0.69 -8.35 3.06
N ALA A 117 0.36 -9.14 3.18
CA ALA A 117 0.77 -10.08 2.15
C ALA A 117 -0.34 -11.06 1.76
N SER A 118 -1.24 -11.42 2.68
CA SER A 118 -2.40 -12.25 2.38
C SER A 118 -3.37 -11.58 1.39
N GLY A 119 -3.55 -10.26 1.48
CA GLY A 119 -4.36 -9.49 0.53
C GLY A 119 -3.82 -9.52 -0.90
N LEU A 120 -2.52 -9.73 -1.08
CA LEU A 120 -1.88 -9.85 -2.40
C LEU A 120 -2.04 -11.23 -3.06
N THR A 121 -2.59 -12.23 -2.35
CA THR A 121 -2.76 -13.61 -2.85
C THR A 121 -4.08 -13.88 -3.53
N HIS A 122 -4.95 -12.90 -3.70
CA HIS A 122 -6.24 -13.02 -4.38
C HIS A 122 -6.72 -11.66 -4.89
N ASN A 123 -7.69 -11.67 -5.79
CA ASN A 123 -8.40 -10.46 -6.25
C ASN A 123 -9.81 -10.44 -5.69
N ASP A 124 -10.42 -9.25 -5.66
CA ASP A 124 -11.81 -9.11 -5.28
C ASP A 124 -12.71 -9.78 -6.33
N PRO A 125 -13.76 -10.53 -5.90
CA PRO A 125 -14.65 -11.20 -6.81
C PRO A 125 -15.33 -10.23 -7.78
N LEU A 126 -15.42 -10.61 -9.06
CA LEU A 126 -16.11 -9.86 -10.12
C LEU A 126 -15.45 -8.51 -10.53
N GLU A 127 -14.32 -8.14 -9.94
CA GLU A 127 -13.62 -6.90 -10.31
C GLU A 127 -12.91 -6.98 -11.68
N GLY A 128 -12.58 -8.18 -12.15
CA GLY A 128 -11.85 -8.38 -13.41
C GLY A 128 -10.41 -7.86 -13.39
N SER A 129 -9.91 -7.57 -12.20
CA SER A 129 -8.58 -6.98 -11.97
C SER A 129 -7.45 -7.88 -12.47
N PRO A 130 -6.29 -7.31 -12.88
CA PRO A 130 -5.11 -8.10 -13.18
C PRO A 130 -4.63 -8.84 -11.93
N GLN A 131 -3.85 -9.90 -12.11
CA GLN A 131 -3.22 -10.59 -10.98
C GLN A 131 -1.83 -10.04 -10.70
N TYR A 132 -1.20 -9.48 -11.72
CA TYR A 132 0.17 -9.00 -11.70
C TYR A 132 0.32 -7.68 -12.46
N LEU A 133 1.33 -6.93 -12.10
CA LEU A 133 1.83 -5.75 -12.79
C LEU A 133 3.26 -6.04 -13.26
N HIS A 134 3.58 -5.68 -14.50
CA HIS A 134 4.86 -5.95 -15.14
C HIS A 134 5.60 -4.65 -15.43
N PHE A 135 6.88 -4.61 -15.05
CA PHE A 135 7.75 -3.47 -15.28
C PHE A 135 9.08 -3.95 -15.84
N THR A 136 9.68 -3.16 -16.74
CA THR A 136 11.00 -3.42 -17.27
C THR A 136 12.00 -2.51 -16.60
N THR A 137 13.04 -3.08 -15.97
CA THR A 137 14.09 -2.32 -15.31
C THR A 137 15.05 -1.69 -16.34
N PRO A 138 15.92 -0.74 -15.95
CA PRO A 138 16.95 -0.18 -16.84
C PRO A 138 17.92 -1.24 -17.39
N SER A 139 18.10 -2.36 -16.70
CA SER A 139 18.90 -3.49 -17.17
C SER A 139 18.19 -4.34 -18.24
N GLY A 140 16.90 -4.10 -18.48
CA GLY A 140 16.05 -4.89 -19.39
C GLY A 140 15.48 -6.15 -18.75
N GLU A 141 15.60 -6.32 -17.45
CA GLU A 141 14.94 -7.39 -16.69
C GLU A 141 13.47 -7.07 -16.45
N GLU A 142 12.60 -8.07 -16.60
CA GLU A 142 11.18 -7.94 -16.26
C GLU A 142 10.98 -8.23 -14.78
N ARG A 143 10.37 -7.26 -14.07
CA ARG A 143 9.93 -7.41 -12.69
C ARG A 143 8.43 -7.49 -12.62
N VAL A 144 7.93 -8.41 -11.81
CA VAL A 144 6.50 -8.74 -11.68
C VAL A 144 6.06 -8.56 -10.24
N PHE A 145 5.03 -7.76 -10.03
CA PHE A 145 4.46 -7.47 -8.71
C PHE A 145 3.01 -7.91 -8.62
N HIS A 146 2.57 -8.33 -7.44
CA HIS A 146 1.20 -8.74 -7.23
C HIS A 146 0.25 -7.55 -7.18
N TYR A 147 -0.90 -7.71 -7.83
CA TYR A 147 -2.08 -6.88 -7.61
C TYR A 147 -3.11 -7.71 -6.87
N GLY A 148 -3.65 -7.20 -5.77
CA GLY A 148 -4.44 -8.00 -4.84
C GLY A 148 -5.84 -7.45 -4.56
N SER A 149 -6.29 -7.72 -3.34
CA SER A 149 -7.56 -7.31 -2.76
C SER A 149 -7.34 -6.35 -1.60
N ARG A 150 -8.38 -5.58 -1.29
CA ARG A 150 -8.49 -4.78 -0.06
C ARG A 150 -8.43 -5.65 1.21
N ALA A 151 -8.88 -6.89 1.14
CA ALA A 151 -9.05 -7.76 2.29
C ALA A 151 -8.02 -8.88 2.34
N THR A 152 -7.65 -9.31 3.54
CA THR A 152 -6.97 -10.57 3.81
C THR A 152 -7.72 -11.73 3.15
N ASN A 153 -7.00 -12.64 2.50
CA ASN A 153 -7.59 -13.77 1.78
C ASN A 153 -8.43 -14.67 2.73
N PRO A 154 -9.67 -15.03 2.35
CA PRO A 154 -10.50 -15.92 3.14
C PRO A 154 -9.84 -17.27 3.48
N ILE A 155 -8.91 -17.74 2.67
CA ILE A 155 -8.16 -18.97 2.95
C ILE A 155 -7.29 -18.85 4.21
N ASP A 156 -6.80 -17.65 4.50
CA ASP A 156 -5.92 -17.40 5.64
C ASP A 156 -6.69 -16.95 6.87
N GLN A 157 -7.89 -16.40 6.69
CA GLN A 157 -8.75 -15.92 7.77
C GLN A 157 -10.22 -16.19 7.45
N TRP A 158 -10.81 -17.21 8.06
CA TRP A 158 -12.21 -17.64 7.88
C TRP A 158 -12.71 -18.40 9.12
N PRO A 159 -14.02 -18.34 9.46
CA PRO A 159 -15.09 -17.56 8.80
C PRO A 159 -15.14 -16.09 9.21
N ASP A 160 -15.77 -15.25 8.37
CA ASP A 160 -16.16 -13.91 8.80
C ASP A 160 -17.30 -14.01 9.81
N PRO A 161 -17.34 -13.16 10.86
CA PRO A 161 -18.51 -13.04 11.73
C PRO A 161 -19.66 -12.35 10.99
N ASP A 162 -20.88 -12.46 11.49
CA ASP A 162 -22.01 -11.69 10.94
C ASP A 162 -21.79 -10.18 11.10
N ILE A 163 -21.24 -9.78 12.24
CA ILE A 163 -20.87 -8.40 12.59
C ILE A 163 -19.46 -8.44 13.16
N TYR A 164 -18.57 -7.62 12.62
CA TYR A 164 -17.28 -7.36 13.22
C TYR A 164 -17.40 -6.24 14.25
N THR A 165 -17.07 -6.54 15.50
CA THR A 165 -17.04 -5.55 16.58
C THR A 165 -15.59 -5.24 16.93
N HIS A 166 -15.16 -4.02 16.60
CA HIS A 166 -13.85 -3.52 16.97
C HIS A 166 -13.71 -3.36 18.49
N THR A 167 -12.51 -3.33 19.03
CA THR A 167 -12.23 -3.18 20.48
C THR A 167 -12.79 -1.89 21.08
N SER A 168 -13.00 -0.85 20.29
CA SER A 168 -13.69 0.39 20.69
C SER A 168 -15.20 0.25 20.88
N GLY A 169 -15.79 -0.89 20.47
CA GLY A 169 -17.22 -1.10 20.40
C GLY A 169 -17.87 -0.70 19.07
N GLN A 170 -17.09 -0.17 18.11
CA GLN A 170 -17.59 0.11 16.76
C GLN A 170 -18.00 -1.18 16.06
N SER A 171 -19.22 -1.21 15.51
CA SER A 171 -19.74 -2.34 14.74
C SER A 171 -19.63 -2.09 13.25
N LEU A 172 -19.06 -3.06 12.52
CA LEU A 172 -18.84 -3.02 11.08
C LEU A 172 -19.43 -4.28 10.42
N SER A 173 -19.48 -4.28 9.08
CA SER A 173 -19.77 -5.51 8.33
C SER A 173 -18.81 -6.63 8.72
N GLY A 174 -19.28 -7.86 8.78
CA GLY A 174 -18.49 -9.01 9.19
C GLY A 174 -17.21 -9.18 8.36
N SER A 175 -17.26 -8.87 7.05
CA SER A 175 -16.10 -8.92 6.16
C SER A 175 -14.98 -7.93 6.51
N GLU A 176 -15.28 -6.84 7.24
CA GLU A 176 -14.28 -5.86 7.67
C GLU A 176 -13.29 -6.43 8.71
N THR A 177 -13.58 -7.59 9.30
CA THR A 177 -12.60 -8.34 10.11
C THR A 177 -11.34 -8.71 9.33
N ARG A 178 -11.42 -8.77 7.98
CA ARG A 178 -10.30 -9.06 7.07
C ARG A 178 -9.68 -7.80 6.45
N ASN A 179 -10.20 -6.63 6.73
CA ASN A 179 -9.62 -5.36 6.33
C ASN A 179 -8.61 -4.91 7.40
N LEU A 180 -7.31 -4.98 7.08
CA LEU A 180 -6.26 -4.64 8.03
C LEU A 180 -6.44 -3.22 8.60
N ASN A 181 -6.86 -2.25 7.76
CA ASN A 181 -7.14 -0.88 8.17
C ASN A 181 -8.51 -0.71 8.87
N ARG A 182 -8.99 -1.78 9.54
CA ARG A 182 -10.10 -1.81 10.51
C ARG A 182 -9.73 -2.59 11.76
N CYS A 183 -8.49 -3.09 11.84
CA CYS A 183 -8.07 -4.01 12.88
C CYS A 183 -7.08 -3.41 13.89
N TYR A 184 -6.57 -2.20 13.66
CA TYR A 184 -5.69 -1.52 14.62
C TYR A 184 -6.45 -1.10 15.89
N PRO A 185 -5.83 -1.07 17.09
CA PRO A 185 -4.42 -1.30 17.39
C PRO A 185 -4.04 -2.80 17.43
N GLY A 186 -4.97 -3.67 17.11
CA GLY A 186 -4.79 -5.11 17.01
C GLY A 186 -4.99 -5.88 18.32
N ILE A 187 -5.10 -7.21 18.18
CA ILE A 187 -5.29 -8.16 19.28
C ILE A 187 -4.25 -9.27 19.14
N LYS A 188 -3.45 -9.49 20.18
CA LYS A 188 -2.34 -10.44 20.17
C LYS A 188 -2.71 -11.87 19.76
N TYR A 189 -3.90 -12.32 20.14
CA TYR A 189 -4.44 -13.66 19.88
C TYR A 189 -5.73 -13.61 19.07
N GLY A 190 -5.95 -12.51 18.35
CA GLY A 190 -7.11 -12.28 17.49
C GLY A 190 -7.02 -13.00 16.14
N THR A 191 -7.77 -12.51 15.18
CA THR A 191 -7.69 -12.92 13.77
C THR A 191 -6.32 -12.63 13.19
N LEU A 192 -6.00 -13.13 11.99
CA LEU A 192 -4.71 -12.86 11.35
C LEU A 192 -4.45 -11.35 11.17
N SER A 193 -5.48 -10.61 10.69
CA SER A 193 -5.39 -9.16 10.50
C SER A 193 -5.17 -8.43 11.83
N GLU A 194 -5.90 -8.82 12.90
CA GLU A 194 -5.70 -8.24 14.23
C GLU A 194 -4.33 -8.57 14.82
N GLN A 195 -3.77 -9.74 14.54
CA GLN A 195 -2.43 -10.12 14.97
C GLN A 195 -1.34 -9.33 14.26
N VAL A 196 -1.51 -9.03 12.95
CA VAL A 196 -0.61 -8.16 12.19
C VAL A 196 -0.67 -6.74 12.74
N ALA A 197 -1.86 -6.17 12.90
CA ALA A 197 -2.05 -4.83 13.48
C ALA A 197 -1.42 -4.73 14.88
N TYR A 198 -1.62 -5.74 15.74
CA TYR A 198 -0.95 -5.81 17.06
C TYR A 198 0.57 -5.81 16.94
N ALA A 199 1.14 -6.55 15.99
CA ALA A 199 2.59 -6.61 15.82
C ALA A 199 3.17 -5.25 15.42
N VAL A 200 2.50 -4.51 14.53
CA VAL A 200 2.88 -3.14 14.15
C VAL A 200 2.81 -2.19 15.35
N THR A 201 1.68 -2.16 16.07
CA THR A 201 1.53 -1.33 17.27
C THR A 201 2.61 -1.65 18.33
N LYS A 202 2.91 -2.94 18.49
CA LYS A 202 3.96 -3.38 19.43
C LYS A 202 5.36 -3.00 18.93
N MET A 203 5.63 -3.05 17.64
CA MET A 203 6.88 -2.59 17.02
C MET A 203 7.09 -1.11 17.30
N ILE A 204 6.12 -0.27 16.97
CA ILE A 204 6.19 1.18 17.19
C ILE A 204 6.52 1.51 18.65
N ASN A 205 5.81 0.90 19.59
CA ASN A 205 6.06 1.10 21.03
C ASN A 205 7.42 0.57 21.49
N THR A 206 7.95 -0.50 20.88
CA THR A 206 9.21 -1.12 21.28
C THR A 206 10.41 -0.36 20.75
N GLU A 207 10.37 -0.01 19.46
CA GLU A 207 11.42 0.73 18.76
C GLU A 207 11.31 2.25 18.98
N LYS A 208 10.19 2.72 19.58
CA LYS A 208 9.89 4.14 19.84
C LYS A 208 9.93 4.97 18.56
N ILE A 209 9.20 4.48 17.57
CA ILE A 209 9.13 5.11 16.24
C ILE A 209 8.46 6.48 16.34
N ASP A 210 9.13 7.52 15.86
CA ASP A 210 8.67 8.91 15.95
C ASP A 210 7.54 9.24 15.00
N MET A 211 7.56 8.66 13.78
CA MET A 211 6.56 8.92 12.75
C MET A 211 6.19 7.61 12.04
N GLU A 212 4.91 7.44 11.74
CA GLU A 212 4.41 6.32 10.95
C GLU A 212 3.53 6.85 9.82
N ILE A 213 3.71 6.28 8.63
CA ILE A 213 2.96 6.66 7.42
C ILE A 213 2.44 5.39 6.73
N ASP A 214 1.11 5.26 6.64
CA ASP A 214 0.43 4.21 5.88
C ASP A 214 0.05 4.71 4.49
N LEU A 215 0.43 3.99 3.44
CA LEU A 215 0.28 4.42 2.04
C LEU A 215 -0.95 3.79 1.40
N HIS A 216 -1.92 4.62 1.05
CA HIS A 216 -3.22 4.23 0.53
C HIS A 216 -3.59 4.94 -0.78
N GLU A 217 -4.60 4.41 -1.42
CA GLU A 217 -5.24 5.00 -2.58
C GLU A 217 -6.77 4.97 -2.43
N SER A 218 -7.42 5.95 -3.02
CA SER A 218 -8.88 6.03 -3.09
C SER A 218 -9.37 6.33 -4.50
N SER A 219 -10.65 6.05 -4.76
CA SER A 219 -11.24 6.31 -6.08
C SER A 219 -11.22 7.80 -6.46
N PRO A 220 -11.04 8.16 -7.73
CA PRO A 220 -10.96 9.56 -8.18
C PRO A 220 -12.20 10.40 -7.85
N GLU A 221 -13.35 9.77 -7.69
CA GLU A 221 -14.62 10.40 -7.31
C GLU A 221 -14.83 10.48 -5.78
N TYR A 222 -13.87 10.07 -4.98
CA TYR A 222 -13.96 10.17 -3.53
C TYR A 222 -13.35 11.48 -3.03
N ALA A 223 -14.02 12.12 -2.05
CA ALA A 223 -13.62 13.45 -1.59
C ALA A 223 -12.27 13.47 -0.84
N VAL A 224 -11.96 12.41 -0.09
CA VAL A 224 -10.65 12.23 0.54
C VAL A 224 -9.73 11.57 -0.47
N ASN A 225 -9.04 12.39 -1.23
CA ASN A 225 -8.16 11.99 -2.33
C ASN A 225 -7.05 13.03 -2.50
N ASN A 226 -5.86 12.59 -2.88
CA ASN A 226 -4.65 13.37 -2.85
C ASN A 226 -4.56 14.11 -1.50
N ALA A 227 -4.54 13.33 -0.40
CA ALA A 227 -4.70 13.85 0.95
C ALA A 227 -3.67 13.27 1.93
N ILE A 228 -3.25 14.11 2.86
CA ILE A 228 -2.56 13.72 4.09
C ILE A 228 -3.62 13.64 5.18
N VAL A 229 -3.88 12.45 5.70
CA VAL A 229 -4.78 12.26 6.86
C VAL A 229 -3.91 12.17 8.11
N ALA A 230 -4.07 13.11 9.03
CA ALA A 230 -3.18 13.25 10.18
C ALA A 230 -3.91 13.07 11.52
N HIS A 231 -3.32 12.28 12.41
CA HIS A 231 -3.67 12.30 13.83
C HIS A 231 -3.40 13.70 14.41
N GLU A 232 -4.10 14.10 15.49
CA GLU A 232 -3.96 15.44 16.10
C GLU A 232 -2.51 15.77 16.46
N ARG A 233 -1.74 14.77 16.91
CA ARG A 233 -0.30 14.92 17.24
C ARG A 233 0.55 15.24 16.01
N ALA A 234 0.22 14.66 14.86
CA ALA A 234 0.95 14.82 13.61
C ALA A 234 0.53 16.05 12.79
N MET A 235 -0.51 16.77 13.23
CA MET A 235 -1.13 17.84 12.43
C MET A 235 -0.15 18.95 12.04
N ASN A 236 0.73 19.37 12.92
CA ASN A 236 1.71 20.43 12.60
C ASN A 236 2.70 19.98 11.52
N ILE A 237 3.13 18.71 11.57
CA ILE A 237 4.00 18.10 10.55
C ILE A 237 3.28 18.07 9.21
N ALA A 238 2.03 17.63 9.20
CA ALA A 238 1.21 17.56 8.00
C ALA A 238 0.92 18.94 7.37
N VAL A 239 0.71 19.97 8.20
CA VAL A 239 0.56 21.36 7.73
C VAL A 239 1.84 21.86 7.08
N GLY A 240 3.00 21.65 7.70
CA GLY A 240 4.30 22.08 7.13
C GLY A 240 4.55 21.40 5.77
N ALA A 241 4.43 20.08 5.72
CA ALA A 241 4.60 19.34 4.46
C ALA A 241 3.63 19.82 3.36
N LYS A 242 2.35 20.08 3.73
CA LYS A 242 1.36 20.57 2.76
C LYS A 242 1.78 21.93 2.15
N VAL A 243 2.34 22.84 2.94
CA VAL A 243 2.79 24.15 2.44
C VAL A 243 3.90 23.97 1.41
N GLU A 244 4.91 23.16 1.68
CA GLU A 244 6.01 22.88 0.75
C GLU A 244 5.51 22.19 -0.54
N LEU A 245 4.57 21.26 -0.42
CA LEU A 245 3.94 20.61 -1.58
C LEU A 245 3.14 21.60 -2.44
N GLU A 246 2.44 22.56 -1.83
CA GLU A 246 1.73 23.63 -2.55
C GLU A 246 2.70 24.54 -3.31
N ASP A 247 3.83 24.91 -2.71
CA ASP A 247 4.86 25.72 -3.36
C ASP A 247 5.49 25.00 -4.58
N ARG A 248 5.48 23.67 -4.56
CA ARG A 248 5.89 22.81 -5.70
C ARG A 248 4.75 22.48 -6.67
N GLU A 249 3.58 23.07 -6.52
CA GLU A 249 2.37 22.80 -7.30
C GLU A 249 1.88 21.34 -7.21
N ILE A 250 2.29 20.61 -6.15
CA ILE A 250 1.83 19.25 -5.87
C ILE A 250 0.61 19.31 -4.95
N GLY A 251 -0.58 19.21 -5.55
CA GLY A 251 -1.83 19.34 -4.81
C GLY A 251 -2.06 18.16 -3.85
N MET A 252 -1.84 18.40 -2.55
CA MET A 252 -2.25 17.50 -1.47
C MET A 252 -3.21 18.22 -0.52
N ARG A 253 -4.30 17.57 -0.16
CA ARG A 253 -5.25 18.05 0.85
C ARG A 253 -4.77 17.68 2.24
N LEU A 254 -5.31 18.34 3.25
CA LEU A 254 -5.08 17.99 4.64
C LEU A 254 -6.41 17.63 5.29
N GLU A 255 -6.49 16.44 5.85
CA GLU A 255 -7.68 15.91 6.50
C GLU A 255 -7.34 15.50 7.95
N PRO A 256 -8.12 15.91 8.94
CA PRO A 256 -7.93 15.40 10.29
C PRO A 256 -8.38 13.93 10.38
N SER A 257 -7.64 13.13 11.13
CA SER A 257 -8.05 11.77 11.47
C SER A 257 -9.40 11.79 12.21
N PRO A 258 -10.45 11.13 11.69
CA PRO A 258 -11.78 11.20 12.30
C PRO A 258 -11.79 10.46 13.65
N VAL A 259 -12.19 11.18 14.71
CA VAL A 259 -12.22 10.66 16.10
C VAL A 259 -13.26 9.56 16.34
N ASN A 260 -14.25 9.42 15.45
CA ASN A 260 -15.34 8.46 15.59
C ASN A 260 -15.22 7.25 14.66
N LEU A 261 -14.12 7.12 13.94
CA LEU A 261 -13.86 5.99 13.03
C LEU A 261 -12.64 5.22 13.52
N HIS A 262 -12.89 4.04 14.06
CA HIS A 262 -11.89 3.20 14.70
C HIS A 262 -11.37 2.07 13.81
N GLY A 263 -10.20 1.55 14.19
CA GLY A 263 -9.51 0.46 13.51
C GLY A 263 -8.55 0.91 12.41
N LEU A 264 -8.45 2.21 12.15
CA LEU A 264 -7.57 2.81 11.14
C LEU A 264 -6.15 3.02 11.69
N THR A 265 -5.13 2.86 10.86
CA THR A 265 -3.73 3.11 11.23
C THR A 265 -3.55 4.48 11.85
N HIS A 266 -3.83 5.54 11.11
CA HIS A 266 -3.64 6.92 11.55
C HIS A 266 -4.45 7.29 12.81
N ARG A 267 -5.56 6.59 13.12
CA ARG A 267 -6.33 6.82 14.35
C ARG A 267 -5.75 6.05 15.52
N GLU A 268 -5.68 4.73 15.39
CA GLU A 268 -5.34 3.88 16.52
C GLU A 268 -3.84 3.91 16.86
N LEU A 269 -2.95 4.05 15.87
CA LEU A 269 -1.53 4.19 16.17
C LEU A 269 -1.24 5.51 16.87
N GLY A 270 -1.93 6.60 16.49
CA GLY A 270 -1.87 7.86 17.22
C GLY A 270 -2.39 7.77 18.65
N ASP A 271 -3.50 7.05 18.88
CA ASP A 271 -4.12 6.92 20.21
C ASP A 271 -3.37 5.96 21.14
N PHE A 272 -2.78 4.88 20.61
CA PHE A 272 -2.18 3.79 21.39
C PHE A 272 -0.65 3.78 21.42
N THR A 273 0.00 4.75 20.75
CA THR A 273 1.45 4.94 20.76
C THR A 273 1.81 6.42 20.88
N GLU A 274 3.09 6.73 20.94
CA GLU A 274 3.58 8.12 20.91
C GLU A 274 3.97 8.58 19.50
N THR A 275 3.76 7.76 18.47
CA THR A 275 4.13 8.08 17.08
C THR A 275 3.28 9.20 16.50
N ASN A 276 3.84 9.98 15.59
CA ASN A 276 3.10 10.89 14.72
C ASN A 276 2.49 10.06 13.59
N ALA A 277 1.24 9.62 13.77
CA ALA A 277 0.56 8.72 12.85
C ALA A 277 -0.11 9.48 11.70
N LEU A 278 0.18 9.06 10.48
CA LEU A 278 -0.26 9.66 9.23
C LEU A 278 -0.72 8.58 8.25
N LEU A 279 -1.59 8.96 7.33
CA LEU A 279 -1.99 8.14 6.20
C LEU A 279 -2.03 9.01 4.95
N LEU A 280 -1.51 8.50 3.85
CA LEU A 280 -1.54 9.18 2.56
C LEU A 280 -2.55 8.50 1.65
N GLU A 281 -3.47 9.29 1.08
CA GLU A 281 -4.43 8.85 0.05
C GLU A 281 -4.08 9.51 -1.29
N VAL A 282 -3.88 8.72 -2.33
CA VAL A 282 -3.76 9.23 -3.71
C VAL A 282 -4.85 8.65 -4.60
N GLY A 283 -5.08 9.26 -5.76
CA GLY A 283 -6.13 8.81 -6.68
C GLY A 283 -5.81 7.43 -7.28
N ASN A 284 -6.81 6.54 -7.37
CA ASN A 284 -6.68 5.24 -8.00
C ASN A 284 -7.82 4.96 -8.98
N PRO A 285 -7.61 5.11 -10.30
CA PRO A 285 -8.64 4.84 -11.30
C PRO A 285 -9.15 3.40 -11.29
N SER A 286 -8.33 2.44 -10.86
CA SER A 286 -8.71 1.03 -10.85
C SER A 286 -9.66 0.66 -9.70
N GLN A 287 -9.84 1.53 -8.71
CA GLN A 287 -10.82 1.35 -7.62
C GLN A 287 -12.15 2.08 -7.87
N GLY A 288 -12.17 3.06 -8.75
CA GLY A 288 -13.34 3.92 -8.92
C GLY A 288 -14.53 3.25 -9.61
N ARG A 289 -15.71 3.86 -9.45
CA ARG A 289 -16.99 3.34 -9.96
C ARG A 289 -17.27 3.72 -11.40
N PHE A 290 -16.57 4.73 -11.92
CA PHE A 290 -16.75 5.20 -13.30
C PHE A 290 -15.93 4.38 -14.30
N ARG A 291 -14.93 3.64 -13.82
CA ARG A 291 -14.07 2.84 -14.69
C ARG A 291 -14.86 1.89 -15.60
N GLY A 292 -14.33 1.68 -16.78
CA GLY A 292 -14.78 0.63 -17.68
C GLY A 292 -14.22 -0.73 -17.26
N TYR A 293 -13.31 -1.27 -18.04
CA TYR A 293 -12.66 -2.55 -17.75
C TYR A 293 -11.39 -2.34 -16.93
N THR A 294 -11.22 -3.10 -15.85
CA THR A 294 -10.03 -3.05 -14.99
C THR A 294 -9.01 -4.08 -15.46
N ASP A 295 -8.05 -3.64 -16.26
CA ASP A 295 -6.90 -4.43 -16.68
C ASP A 295 -5.59 -3.79 -16.16
N GLU A 296 -4.47 -4.43 -16.45
CA GLU A 296 -3.15 -3.93 -16.10
C GLU A 296 -2.87 -2.55 -16.72
N LYS A 297 -3.36 -2.32 -17.96
CA LYS A 297 -3.20 -1.04 -18.63
C LYS A 297 -3.86 0.08 -17.81
N LEU A 298 -5.11 -0.10 -17.38
CA LEU A 298 -5.79 0.90 -16.54
C LEU A 298 -5.04 1.15 -15.24
N VAL A 299 -4.54 0.08 -14.58
CA VAL A 299 -3.80 0.21 -13.32
C VAL A 299 -2.53 1.04 -13.50
N ILE A 300 -1.77 0.80 -14.58
CA ILE A 300 -0.50 1.47 -14.84
C ILE A 300 -0.69 2.87 -15.42
N THR A 301 -1.49 3.01 -16.48
CA THR A 301 -1.62 4.31 -17.19
C THR A 301 -2.68 5.21 -16.63
N GLY A 302 -3.68 4.65 -15.94
CA GLY A 302 -4.86 5.40 -15.50
C GLY A 302 -5.74 5.92 -16.63
N GLU A 303 -5.55 5.45 -17.87
CA GLU A 303 -6.35 5.88 -19.03
C GLU A 303 -7.73 5.21 -19.04
N ASP A 304 -8.79 5.99 -18.90
CA ASP A 304 -10.17 5.50 -19.06
C ASP A 304 -11.08 6.61 -19.58
N PRO A 305 -11.83 6.38 -20.70
CA PRO A 305 -12.71 7.38 -21.27
C PRO A 305 -13.84 7.81 -20.32
N CYS A 306 -14.28 6.96 -19.42
CA CYS A 306 -15.32 7.30 -18.46
C CYS A 306 -14.80 8.27 -17.39
N TYR A 307 -13.53 8.14 -16.98
CA TYR A 307 -12.91 9.12 -16.08
C TYR A 307 -12.66 10.46 -16.77
N VAL A 308 -12.23 10.47 -18.03
CA VAL A 308 -12.13 11.71 -18.82
C VAL A 308 -13.50 12.41 -18.85
N LYS A 309 -14.57 11.65 -19.13
CA LYS A 309 -15.92 12.21 -19.14
C LYS A 309 -16.40 12.64 -17.76
N GLY A 310 -16.08 11.89 -16.72
CA GLY A 310 -16.34 12.26 -15.31
C GLY A 310 -15.69 13.58 -14.92
N TYR A 311 -14.44 13.78 -15.33
CA TYR A 311 -13.71 15.03 -15.11
C TYR A 311 -14.36 16.22 -15.80
N GLU A 312 -14.70 16.11 -17.12
CA GLU A 312 -15.42 17.13 -17.85
C GLU A 312 -16.76 17.53 -17.20
N LEU A 313 -17.39 16.61 -16.48
CA LEU A 313 -18.64 16.84 -15.78
C LEU A 313 -18.45 17.34 -14.34
N GLY A 314 -17.22 17.53 -13.88
CA GLY A 314 -16.90 17.97 -12.51
C GLY A 314 -17.22 16.94 -11.42
N LEU A 315 -17.15 15.65 -11.74
CA LEU A 315 -17.49 14.55 -10.84
C LEU A 315 -16.26 13.94 -10.13
N LEU A 316 -15.05 14.41 -10.44
CA LEU A 316 -13.82 13.90 -9.88
C LEU A 316 -13.16 14.92 -8.95
N TYR A 317 -12.42 14.41 -7.98
CA TYR A 317 -11.60 15.19 -7.06
C TYR A 317 -10.11 15.20 -7.42
N VAL A 318 -9.74 14.49 -8.48
CA VAL A 318 -8.38 14.50 -9.06
C VAL A 318 -8.41 15.17 -10.43
N ASP A 319 -7.27 15.71 -10.84
CA ASP A 319 -7.11 16.31 -12.17
C ASP A 319 -6.94 15.20 -13.23
N TYR A 320 -7.86 15.16 -14.19
CA TYR A 320 -7.86 14.27 -15.34
C TYR A 320 -7.75 15.05 -16.67
N SER A 321 -7.27 16.28 -16.61
CA SER A 321 -7.14 17.15 -17.80
C SER A 321 -6.19 16.56 -18.85
N SER A 322 -5.19 15.79 -18.43
CA SER A 322 -4.26 15.05 -19.30
C SER A 322 -4.89 13.82 -19.96
N GLY A 323 -6.06 13.39 -19.50
CA GLY A 323 -6.74 12.18 -19.99
C GLY A 323 -6.29 10.88 -19.31
N ASN A 324 -5.36 10.96 -18.36
CA ASN A 324 -4.82 9.82 -17.61
C ASN A 324 -4.50 10.19 -16.15
N PHE A 325 -4.21 9.18 -15.32
CA PHE A 325 -3.73 9.34 -13.95
C PHE A 325 -2.78 8.18 -13.60
N PRO A 326 -1.54 8.21 -14.15
CA PRO A 326 -0.66 7.06 -14.18
C PRO A 326 -0.11 6.65 -12.82
N LEU A 327 0.35 5.40 -12.72
CA LEU A 327 0.91 4.85 -11.49
C LEU A 327 2.21 5.56 -11.08
N SER A 328 3.04 5.97 -12.04
CA SER A 328 4.25 6.78 -11.81
C SER A 328 3.97 8.08 -11.07
N LEU A 329 2.96 8.84 -11.49
CA LEU A 329 2.48 10.05 -10.81
C LEU A 329 2.01 9.76 -9.38
N ARG A 330 1.26 8.66 -9.20
CA ARG A 330 0.72 8.26 -7.88
C ARG A 330 1.82 7.88 -6.90
N VAL A 331 2.81 7.11 -7.39
CA VAL A 331 4.01 6.73 -6.62
C VAL A 331 4.86 7.95 -6.31
N ALA A 332 5.09 8.84 -7.28
CA ALA A 332 5.83 10.08 -7.08
C ALA A 332 5.20 10.97 -6.00
N ARG A 333 3.85 11.07 -5.98
CA ARG A 333 3.13 11.81 -4.91
C ARG A 333 3.38 11.22 -3.54
N HIS A 334 3.32 9.91 -3.38
CA HIS A 334 3.62 9.26 -2.11
C HIS A 334 5.05 9.57 -1.66
N ILE A 335 6.03 9.31 -2.51
CA ILE A 335 7.45 9.48 -2.19
C ILE A 335 7.76 10.94 -1.81
N THR A 336 7.32 11.88 -2.62
CA THR A 336 7.55 13.31 -2.35
C THR A 336 6.83 13.78 -1.09
N THR A 337 5.59 13.31 -0.85
CA THR A 337 4.89 13.65 0.38
C THR A 337 5.59 13.10 1.62
N ILE A 338 6.18 11.89 1.56
CA ILE A 338 6.98 11.34 2.65
C ILE A 338 8.22 12.21 2.91
N ASP A 339 8.92 12.64 1.86
CA ASP A 339 10.11 13.49 1.96
C ASP A 339 9.77 14.84 2.63
N GLU A 340 8.69 15.49 2.21
CA GLU A 340 8.23 16.75 2.82
C GLU A 340 7.71 16.56 4.25
N LEU A 341 7.12 15.42 4.59
CA LEU A 341 6.74 15.10 5.98
C LEU A 341 7.97 14.93 6.86
N ILE A 342 9.04 14.28 6.37
CA ILE A 342 10.32 14.16 7.08
C ILE A 342 10.96 15.54 7.25
N SER A 343 10.99 16.37 6.19
CA SER A 343 11.50 17.74 6.24
C SER A 343 10.75 18.59 7.27
N SER A 344 9.41 18.54 7.26
CA SER A 344 8.56 19.23 8.21
C SER A 344 8.75 18.74 9.65
N TYR A 345 8.89 17.42 9.85
CA TYR A 345 9.21 16.85 11.16
C TYR A 345 10.54 17.39 11.68
N ASN A 346 11.59 17.37 10.87
CA ASN A 346 12.92 17.90 11.23
C ASN A 346 12.86 19.37 11.56
N GLY A 347 12.12 20.18 10.79
CA GLY A 347 11.94 21.62 11.01
C GLY A 347 11.19 21.97 12.30
N GLY A 348 10.44 21.03 12.87
CA GLY A 348 9.70 21.19 14.12
C GLY A 348 10.47 20.79 15.38
N LEU A 349 11.70 20.26 15.24
CA LEU A 349 12.52 19.82 16.37
C LEU A 349 13.25 21.00 17.03
N ASP A 350 13.41 20.93 18.35
CA ASP A 350 14.17 21.93 19.12
C ASP A 350 15.70 21.80 18.91
N ASP A 351 16.15 20.61 18.52
CA ASP A 351 17.57 20.31 18.23
C ASP A 351 17.68 19.21 17.16
N ASP A 352 18.90 18.95 16.71
CA ASP A 352 19.18 17.98 15.64
C ASP A 352 19.22 16.51 16.12
N ALA A 353 19.06 16.24 17.41
CA ALA A 353 19.28 14.91 17.98
C ALA A 353 18.32 13.85 17.43
N ARG A 354 17.12 14.24 17.02
CA ARG A 354 16.07 13.36 16.51
C ARG A 354 15.78 13.57 15.01
N GLN A 355 16.63 14.26 14.27
CA GLN A 355 16.45 14.42 12.83
C GLN A 355 16.53 13.08 12.09
N ILE A 356 15.81 13.01 10.97
CA ILE A 356 15.85 11.91 10.00
C ILE A 356 16.34 12.52 8.69
N LEU A 357 17.50 12.06 8.19
CA LEU A 357 18.07 12.57 6.94
C LEU A 357 18.14 11.41 5.94
N ILE A 358 17.40 11.55 4.85
CA ILE A 358 17.34 10.61 3.74
C ILE A 358 17.92 11.26 2.49
N ASP A 359 18.61 10.47 1.68
CA ASP A 359 19.24 10.90 0.43
C ASP A 359 18.78 9.98 -0.72
N ASN A 360 19.00 10.39 -1.96
CA ASN A 360 18.65 9.64 -3.17
C ASN A 360 17.13 9.40 -3.30
N VAL A 361 16.32 10.32 -2.79
CA VAL A 361 14.87 10.28 -3.00
C VAL A 361 14.59 10.56 -4.48
N PRO A 362 13.81 9.71 -5.18
CA PRO A 362 13.43 9.97 -6.57
C PRO A 362 12.72 11.31 -6.74
N ASP A 363 13.15 12.05 -7.76
CA ASP A 363 12.60 13.38 -8.04
C ASP A 363 11.18 13.28 -8.63
N TYR A 364 10.26 14.12 -8.15
CA TYR A 364 8.86 14.12 -8.56
C TYR A 364 8.69 14.41 -10.05
N ASP A 365 9.30 15.49 -10.52
CA ASP A 365 9.12 15.97 -11.90
C ASP A 365 9.70 14.97 -12.88
N GLU A 366 10.87 14.38 -12.55
CA GLU A 366 11.48 13.33 -13.35
C GLU A 366 10.60 12.07 -13.42
N MET A 367 10.02 11.62 -12.31
CA MET A 367 9.13 10.46 -12.29
C MET A 367 7.87 10.69 -13.12
N VAL A 368 7.30 11.88 -13.06
CA VAL A 368 6.08 12.25 -13.80
C VAL A 368 6.39 12.43 -15.29
N GLU A 369 7.51 13.08 -15.65
CA GLU A 369 7.91 13.29 -17.05
C GLU A 369 8.22 11.98 -17.76
N LYS A 370 8.96 11.07 -17.13
CA LYS A 370 9.33 9.78 -17.70
C LYS A 370 8.18 8.81 -17.82
N ASP A 371 7.22 8.90 -16.92
CA ASP A 371 6.03 8.03 -16.83
C ASP A 371 6.34 6.53 -16.99
N ASP A 372 7.48 6.11 -16.44
CA ASP A 372 7.95 4.72 -16.46
C ASP A 372 8.54 4.36 -15.08
N LEU A 373 7.71 3.69 -14.28
CA LEU A 373 8.10 3.29 -12.92
C LEU A 373 9.23 2.24 -12.93
N GLY A 374 9.35 1.46 -14.01
CA GLY A 374 10.42 0.47 -14.18
C GLY A 374 11.82 1.07 -14.06
N LEU A 375 12.00 2.35 -14.45
CA LEU A 375 13.29 3.06 -14.37
C LEU A 375 13.82 3.24 -12.94
N TYR A 376 12.94 3.13 -11.93
CA TYR A 376 13.25 3.28 -10.51
C TYR A 376 13.36 1.94 -9.77
N LEU A 377 13.26 0.81 -10.50
CA LEU A 377 13.41 -0.54 -9.96
C LEU A 377 14.80 -1.11 -10.30
N LYS A 378 15.38 -1.87 -9.36
CA LYS A 378 16.71 -2.49 -9.49
C LYS A 378 16.63 -3.97 -9.85
#